data_4a70285a79178568379c6683b054d886
#
_entry.id   4a70285a79178568379c6683b054d886
#
_cell.length_a   1.000
_cell.length_b   1.000
_cell.length_c   1.000
_cell.angle_alpha   90.00
_cell.angle_beta   90.00
_cell.angle_gamma   90.00
#
_symmetry.space_group_name_H-M   'P 1'
#
loop_
_entity.id
_entity.type
_entity.pdbx_description
1 polymer ?
#
loop_
_entity_poly.entity_id
_entity_poly.type
_entity_poly.pdbx_seq_one_letter_code
_entity_poly.pdbx_strand_id
1 'polypeptide(L)'
;MSYEVKSLNEECGIFGVWGHPDAASVAYFGLHSLQHRGQEGAGIVSNDRGKLKGHRDLGLLSEVFKDQRKLQQLTGEAAIGHVRYATAG
;
A
#
# COMPACT_ATOMS: atom_id res chain seq x y z
N MET A 1 -5.74 -17.49 -0.08
CA MET A 1 -5.14 -16.16 -0.11
C MET A 1 -3.73 -16.22 -0.68
N SER A 2 -3.44 -15.37 -1.60
CA SER A 2 -2.08 -15.28 -2.09
C SER A 2 -1.67 -13.81 -2.19
N TYR A 3 -0.43 -13.55 -1.94
CA TYR A 3 0.12 -12.21 -2.08
C TYR A 3 1.56 -12.31 -2.54
N GLU A 4 2.02 -11.22 -3.10
CA GLU A 4 3.33 -11.17 -3.70
C GLU A 4 4.02 -9.88 -3.29
N VAL A 5 5.30 -9.97 -2.96
CA VAL A 5 6.11 -8.83 -2.62
C VAL A 5 7.13 -8.61 -3.72
N LYS A 6 7.18 -7.38 -4.22
CA LYS A 6 8.17 -6.99 -5.21
C LYS A 6 8.91 -5.76 -4.76
N SER A 7 10.22 -5.86 -4.82
CA SER A 7 11.08 -4.73 -4.64
C SER A 7 11.73 -4.47 -6.00
N LEU A 8 11.26 -3.43 -6.70
CA LEU A 8 11.70 -3.16 -8.06
C LEU A 8 13.11 -2.62 -8.10
N ASN A 9 13.41 -1.81 -7.14
CA ASN A 9 14.74 -1.27 -6.94
C ASN A 9 14.74 -0.62 -5.57
N GLU A 10 15.79 0.09 -5.24
CA GLU A 10 15.91 0.69 -3.91
C GLU A 10 14.94 1.85 -3.68
N GLU A 11 14.24 2.28 -4.72
CA GLU A 11 13.42 3.49 -4.68
C GLU A 11 11.94 3.23 -4.47
N CYS A 12 11.50 1.99 -4.64
CA CYS A 12 10.09 1.68 -4.47
C CYS A 12 9.88 0.27 -3.94
N GLY A 13 8.83 0.11 -3.14
CA GLY A 13 8.33 -1.19 -2.73
C GLY A 13 6.88 -1.34 -3.17
N ILE A 14 6.53 -2.51 -3.65
CA ILE A 14 5.17 -2.83 -4.09
C ILE A 14 4.73 -4.09 -3.39
N PHE A 15 3.48 -4.10 -2.94
CA PHE A 15 2.90 -5.25 -2.26
C PHE A 15 1.48 -5.46 -2.79
N GLY A 16 1.22 -6.64 -3.33
CA GLY A 16 -0.09 -6.99 -3.88
C GLY A 16 -0.76 -8.09 -3.08
N VAL A 17 -2.08 -8.02 -2.97
CA VAL A 17 -2.89 -8.97 -2.21
C VAL A 17 -4.11 -9.33 -3.04
N TRP A 18 -4.42 -10.62 -3.14
CA TRP A 18 -5.60 -11.12 -3.84
C TRP A 18 -6.32 -12.14 -2.98
N GLY A 19 -7.65 -12.14 -3.06
CA GLY A 19 -8.45 -13.16 -2.43
C GLY A 19 -8.54 -13.05 -0.93
N HIS A 20 -8.40 -11.85 -0.39
CA HIS A 20 -8.51 -11.62 1.04
C HIS A 20 -9.59 -10.56 1.30
N PRO A 21 -10.53 -10.82 2.21
CA PRO A 21 -11.62 -9.86 2.46
C PRO A 21 -11.14 -8.50 2.94
N ASP A 22 -9.96 -8.45 3.56
CA ASP A 22 -9.36 -7.21 4.03
C ASP A 22 -8.05 -6.93 3.29
N ALA A 23 -8.08 -7.02 1.97
CA ALA A 23 -6.88 -6.92 1.15
C ALA A 23 -6.08 -5.64 1.39
N ALA A 24 -6.76 -4.50 1.53
CA ALA A 24 -6.06 -3.23 1.77
C ALA A 24 -5.32 -3.22 3.11
N SER A 25 -5.92 -3.81 4.15
CA SER A 25 -5.26 -3.89 5.46
C SER A 25 -4.04 -4.80 5.39
N VAL A 26 -4.14 -5.92 4.69
CA VAL A 26 -2.99 -6.81 4.50
C VAL A 26 -1.90 -6.09 3.71
N ALA A 27 -2.28 -5.35 2.67
CA ALA A 27 -1.33 -4.56 1.90
C ALA A 27 -0.63 -3.51 2.77
N TYR A 28 -1.38 -2.86 3.65
CA TYR A 28 -0.81 -1.89 4.57
C TYR A 28 0.30 -2.51 5.44
N PHE A 29 0.00 -3.65 6.05
CA PHE A 29 0.99 -4.33 6.89
C PHE A 29 2.18 -4.84 6.07
N GLY A 30 1.93 -5.30 4.85
CA GLY A 30 3.01 -5.70 3.95
C GLY A 30 3.92 -4.54 3.59
N LEU A 31 3.35 -3.39 3.28
CA LEU A 31 4.12 -2.19 2.98
C LEU A 31 4.92 -1.73 4.19
N HIS A 32 4.32 -1.86 5.37
CA HIS A 32 4.99 -1.47 6.61
C HIS A 32 6.31 -2.22 6.78
N SER A 33 6.35 -3.48 6.36
CA SER A 33 7.57 -4.28 6.46
C SER A 33 8.58 -3.95 5.35
N LEU A 34 8.13 -3.29 4.28
CA LEU A 34 9.01 -2.92 3.17
C LEU A 34 9.57 -1.50 3.30
N GLN A 35 9.01 -0.68 4.17
CA GLN A 35 9.46 0.71 4.23
C GLN A 35 10.80 0.81 4.93
N HIS A 36 11.61 1.72 4.40
CA HIS A 36 12.95 1.97 4.89
C HIS A 36 13.16 3.46 5.07
N ARG A 37 14.32 3.80 5.55
CA ARG A 37 14.74 5.18 5.67
C ARG A 37 14.63 5.89 4.32
N GLY A 38 14.09 7.10 4.32
CA GLY A 38 13.93 7.89 3.10
C GLY A 38 12.60 7.69 2.40
N GLN A 39 11.70 6.92 2.98
CA GLN A 39 10.36 6.74 2.42
C GLN A 39 9.62 8.07 2.47
N GLU A 40 9.09 8.53 1.34
CA GLU A 40 8.50 9.85 1.21
C GLU A 40 7.07 9.87 0.69
N GLY A 41 6.54 8.72 0.31
CA GLY A 41 5.17 8.63 -0.17
C GLY A 41 4.66 7.22 -0.09
N ALA A 42 3.35 7.07 -0.02
CA ALA A 42 2.70 5.76 0.06
C ALA A 42 1.31 5.84 -0.54
N GLY A 43 0.82 4.71 -1.01
CA GLY A 43 -0.53 4.63 -1.53
C GLY A 43 -1.01 3.19 -1.59
N ILE A 44 -2.31 3.03 -1.49
CA ILE A 44 -2.96 1.73 -1.64
C ILE A 44 -4.18 1.92 -2.53
N VAL A 45 -4.35 1.04 -3.50
CA VAL A 45 -5.54 0.97 -4.34
C VAL A 45 -6.17 -0.39 -4.15
N SER A 46 -7.46 -0.43 -3.91
CA SER A 46 -8.20 -1.69 -3.82
C SER A 46 -9.18 -1.82 -4.97
N ASN A 47 -9.55 -3.05 -5.26
CA ASN A 47 -10.55 -3.37 -6.26
C ASN A 47 -11.71 -4.07 -5.55
N ASP A 48 -12.87 -3.41 -5.54
CA ASP A 48 -14.08 -3.95 -4.94
C ASP A 48 -15.08 -4.21 -6.05
N ARG A 49 -15.08 -5.46 -6.56
CA ARG A 49 -15.99 -5.90 -7.63
C ARG A 49 -15.88 -5.03 -8.87
N GLY A 50 -14.66 -4.69 -9.25
CA GLY A 50 -14.38 -3.86 -10.41
C GLY A 50 -14.35 -2.37 -10.13
N LYS A 51 -14.68 -1.95 -8.91
CA LYS A 51 -14.64 -0.55 -8.52
C LYS A 51 -13.32 -0.27 -7.80
N LEU A 52 -12.54 0.62 -8.36
CA LEU A 52 -11.25 0.98 -7.80
C LEU A 52 -11.40 2.08 -6.76
N LYS A 53 -10.77 1.88 -5.64
CA LYS A 53 -10.72 2.86 -4.54
C LYS A 53 -9.27 3.03 -4.15
N GLY A 54 -8.86 4.24 -3.90
CA GLY A 54 -7.46 4.47 -3.56
C GLY A 54 -7.26 5.67 -2.67
N HIS A 55 -6.14 5.65 -1.96
CA HIS A 55 -5.67 6.78 -1.18
C HIS A 55 -4.14 6.78 -1.22
N ARG A 56 -3.59 7.93 -1.55
CA ARG A 56 -2.14 8.12 -1.56
C ARG A 56 -1.79 9.53 -1.14
N ASP A 57 -0.61 9.69 -0.58
CA ASP A 57 -0.13 11.00 -0.22
C ASP A 57 1.38 10.94 0.00
N LEU A 58 1.96 12.10 0.20
CA LEU A 58 3.35 12.22 0.62
C LEU A 58 3.45 11.92 2.11
N GLY A 59 4.59 11.42 2.54
CA GLY A 59 4.84 11.14 3.93
C GLY A 59 5.08 9.67 4.19
N LEU A 60 5.28 9.34 5.44
CA LEU A 60 5.46 7.96 5.86
C LEU A 60 4.14 7.20 5.75
N LEU A 61 4.22 5.91 5.53
CA LEU A 61 3.03 5.07 5.41
C LEU A 61 2.07 5.28 6.59
N SER A 62 2.59 5.34 7.81
CA SER A 62 1.76 5.55 9.00
C SER A 62 1.13 6.93 9.03
N GLU A 63 1.74 7.91 8.40
CA GLU A 63 1.17 9.25 8.31
C GLU A 63 0.09 9.33 7.24
N VAL A 64 0.33 8.69 6.10
CA VAL A 64 -0.62 8.68 4.98
C VAL A 64 -1.93 7.99 5.39
N PHE A 65 -1.83 6.96 6.21
CA PHE A 65 -2.98 6.21 6.70
C PHE A 65 -3.23 6.42 8.19
N LYS A 66 -2.84 7.58 8.70
CA LYS A 66 -3.04 7.95 10.09
C LYS A 66 -4.53 7.94 10.47
N ASP A 67 -5.40 8.37 9.57
CA ASP A 67 -6.83 8.25 9.74
C ASP A 67 -7.24 6.86 9.27
N GLN A 68 -7.57 5.99 10.21
CA GLN A 68 -7.92 4.60 9.89
C GLN A 68 -9.12 4.50 8.96
N ARG A 69 -9.98 5.51 8.92
CA ARG A 69 -11.13 5.50 8.01
C ARG A 69 -10.67 5.49 6.55
N LYS A 70 -9.52 6.08 6.26
CA LYS A 70 -8.98 6.06 4.89
C LYS A 70 -8.68 4.64 4.45
N LEU A 71 -8.12 3.84 5.35
CA LEU A 71 -7.83 2.44 5.05
C LEU A 71 -9.12 1.61 5.00
N GLN A 72 -10.04 1.85 5.91
CA GLN A 72 -11.30 1.12 5.98
C GLN A 72 -12.19 1.35 4.75
N GLN A 73 -12.04 2.48 4.09
CA GLN A 73 -12.79 2.79 2.87
C GLN A 73 -12.27 2.00 1.66
N LEU A 74 -11.09 1.43 1.75
CA LEU A 74 -10.50 0.67 0.67
C LEU A 74 -10.97 -0.78 0.73
N THR A 75 -12.24 -0.99 0.39
CA THR A 75 -12.87 -2.30 0.44
C THR A 75 -12.53 -3.13 -0.78
N GLY A 76 -12.75 -4.44 -0.68
CA GLY A 76 -12.54 -5.37 -1.80
C GLY A 76 -11.51 -6.44 -1.46
N GLU A 77 -11.45 -7.46 -2.33
CA GLU A 77 -10.62 -8.63 -2.10
C GLU A 77 -9.26 -8.58 -2.78
N ALA A 78 -8.97 -7.49 -3.46
CA ALA A 78 -7.67 -7.29 -4.08
C ALA A 78 -7.18 -5.88 -3.78
N ALA A 79 -5.89 -5.73 -3.56
CA ALA A 79 -5.29 -4.43 -3.32
C ALA A 79 -3.83 -4.45 -3.74
N ILE A 80 -3.35 -3.30 -4.18
CA ILE A 80 -1.95 -3.09 -4.48
C ILE A 80 -1.51 -1.85 -3.72
N GLY A 81 -0.42 -1.98 -2.98
CA GLY A 81 0.14 -0.86 -2.27
C GLY A 81 1.55 -0.57 -2.75
N HIS A 82 1.99 0.67 -2.56
CA HIS A 82 3.35 1.04 -2.85
C HIS A 82 3.87 2.05 -1.84
N VAL A 83 5.16 2.02 -1.65
CA VAL A 83 5.89 3.05 -0.93
C VAL A 83 6.98 3.56 -1.85
N ARG A 84 7.19 4.85 -1.84
CA ARG A 84 8.20 5.51 -2.64
C ARG A 84 9.29 6.06 -1.75
N TYR A 85 10.52 5.85 -2.16
CA TYR A 85 11.67 6.35 -1.43
C TYR A 85 12.29 7.51 -2.20
N ALA A 86 12.87 8.46 -1.46
CA ALA A 86 13.57 9.56 -2.06
C ALA A 86 14.77 9.00 -2.83
N THR A 87 14.89 9.41 -4.08
CA THR A 87 16.08 9.07 -4.85
C THR A 87 17.20 9.95 -4.38
N ALA A 88 18.37 9.37 -4.23
CA ALA A 88 19.57 10.15 -3.93
C ALA A 88 19.81 11.05 -5.14
N GLY A 89 19.43 12.24 -5.00
CA GLY A 89 19.51 13.15 -6.13
C GLY A 89 20.80 13.81 -6.20
#